data_75dfe3124bb821126ecc3d2c12bb1911
#
_entry.id   75dfe3124bb821126ecc3d2c12bb1911
#
_cell.length_a   1.000
_cell.length_b   1.000
_cell.length_c   1.000
_cell.angle_alpha   90.00
_cell.angle_beta   90.00
_cell.angle_gamma   90.00
#
_symmetry.space_group_name_H-M   'P 1'
#
loop_
_entity.id
_entity.type
_entity.pdbx_description
1 polymer ?
#
loop_
_entity_poly.entity_id
_entity_poly.type
_entity_poly.pdbx_seq_one_letter_code
_entity_poly.pdbx_strand_id
1 'polypeptide(L)'
;NTVIPPSGKVLSGGLDSNALQKPKRFFGAARNIEEGGSLTIMATALVDTGSRMDDVIFEEFKGTGNMEIHLDRKLVDKRVFPAIDIQKSGTRKEELLLDKDDLNRVWVLRKILAPLGAVEAMELLLDKMGKTKSNADFLAAMQKLG
;
A
#
# COMPACT_ATOMS: atom_id res chain seq x y z
N ASN A 1 14.15 13.84 15.04
CA ASN A 1 14.79 13.87 16.36
C ASN A 1 15.92 14.91 16.49
N THR A 2 16.76 15.09 15.50
CA THR A 2 17.93 16.00 15.59
C THR A 2 17.59 17.47 15.45
N VAL A 3 16.46 17.81 14.87
CA VAL A 3 16.05 19.19 14.52
C VAL A 3 15.00 19.74 15.49
N ILE A 4 14.18 18.87 16.06
CA ILE A 4 13.10 19.26 16.97
C ILE A 4 13.61 19.30 18.41
N PRO A 5 13.36 20.40 19.17
CA PRO A 5 13.69 20.46 20.58
C PRO A 5 13.03 19.32 21.37
N PRO A 6 13.74 18.72 22.34
CA PRO A 6 13.18 17.61 23.13
C PRO A 6 11.90 18.05 23.87
N SER A 7 10.83 17.29 23.72
CA SER A 7 9.56 17.52 24.42
C SER A 7 9.53 16.92 25.83
N GLY A 8 10.51 16.07 26.16
CA GLY A 8 10.53 15.26 27.38
C GLY A 8 9.64 14.01 27.28
N LYS A 9 8.93 13.81 26.18
CA LYS A 9 8.10 12.62 25.91
C LYS A 9 8.69 11.83 24.73
N VAL A 10 9.14 10.64 25.00
CA VAL A 10 9.77 9.76 24.00
C VAL A 10 8.85 8.60 23.70
N LEU A 11 8.58 8.38 22.41
CA LEU A 11 7.89 7.20 21.92
C LEU A 11 8.83 5.98 21.94
N SER A 12 8.27 4.80 21.77
CA SER A 12 9.06 3.57 21.63
C SER A 12 10.11 3.72 20.51
N GLY A 13 11.32 3.20 20.71
CA GLY A 13 12.42 3.34 19.76
C GLY A 13 13.21 4.65 19.83
N GLY A 14 13.01 5.47 20.86
CA GLY A 14 13.79 6.69 21.07
C GLY A 14 13.37 7.88 20.21
N LEU A 15 12.17 7.85 19.63
CA LEU A 15 11.60 8.92 18.82
C LEU A 15 10.88 9.94 19.73
N ASP A 16 11.22 11.24 19.62
CA ASP A 16 10.48 12.29 20.33
C ASP A 16 9.05 12.41 19.80
N SER A 17 8.07 12.57 20.68
CA SER A 17 6.64 12.64 20.32
C SER A 17 6.32 13.78 19.33
N ASN A 18 7.11 14.84 19.30
CA ASN A 18 6.93 15.98 18.41
C ASN A 18 7.71 15.84 17.09
N ALA A 19 8.64 14.87 16.99
CA ALA A 19 9.54 14.75 15.85
C ALA A 19 8.80 14.51 14.51
N LEU A 20 7.66 13.84 14.53
CA LEU A 20 6.90 13.49 13.33
C LEU A 20 5.78 14.47 12.98
N GLN A 21 5.53 15.51 13.76
CA GLN A 21 4.41 16.43 13.51
C GLN A 21 4.51 17.14 12.16
N LYS A 22 5.67 17.72 11.84
CA LYS A 22 5.88 18.39 10.55
C LYS A 22 5.85 17.42 9.37
N PRO A 23 6.57 16.28 9.40
CA PRO A 23 6.45 15.25 8.36
C PRO A 23 5.02 14.75 8.13
N LYS A 24 4.24 14.54 9.20
CA LYS A 24 2.84 14.14 9.09
C LYS A 24 1.96 15.20 8.40
N ARG A 25 2.13 16.47 8.77
CA ARG A 25 1.42 17.57 8.11
C ARG A 25 1.78 17.69 6.64
N PHE A 26 3.07 17.52 6.31
CA PHE A 26 3.54 17.52 4.94
C PHE A 26 2.90 16.38 4.14
N PHE A 27 2.95 15.16 4.66
CA PHE A 27 2.35 13.99 4.01
C PHE A 27 0.82 14.10 3.90
N GLY A 28 0.17 14.65 4.92
CA GLY A 28 -1.27 14.91 4.92
C GLY A 28 -1.72 16.10 4.03
N ALA A 29 -0.80 16.78 3.38
CA ALA A 29 -1.12 17.88 2.45
C ALA A 29 -1.60 17.40 1.07
N ALA A 30 -1.42 16.10 0.74
CA ALA A 30 -1.90 15.50 -0.51
C ALA A 30 -3.43 15.65 -0.63
N ARG A 31 -3.89 16.25 -1.73
CA ARG A 31 -5.32 16.57 -1.95
C ARG A 31 -5.62 16.95 -3.39
N ASN A 32 -6.89 16.90 -3.75
CA ASN A 32 -7.39 17.61 -4.91
C ASN A 32 -7.51 19.12 -4.60
N ILE A 33 -7.25 19.96 -5.59
CA ILE A 33 -7.28 21.43 -5.49
C ILE A 33 -8.58 21.91 -6.12
N GLU A 34 -9.30 22.84 -5.46
CA GLU A 34 -10.61 23.32 -5.92
C GLU A 34 -10.53 24.00 -7.29
N GLU A 35 -9.47 24.75 -7.55
CA GLU A 35 -9.23 25.42 -8.83
C GLU A 35 -8.76 24.47 -9.94
N GLY A 36 -8.64 23.19 -9.65
CA GLY A 36 -8.22 22.14 -10.57
C GLY A 36 -6.82 21.61 -10.29
N GLY A 37 -6.61 20.35 -10.70
CA GLY A 37 -5.38 19.63 -10.43
C GLY A 37 -5.37 18.94 -9.07
N SER A 38 -4.21 18.35 -8.73
CA SER A 38 -4.03 17.64 -7.47
C SER A 38 -2.57 17.67 -7.02
N LEU A 39 -2.36 17.56 -5.71
CA LEU A 39 -1.06 17.31 -5.11
C LEU A 39 -0.98 15.83 -4.71
N THR A 40 -0.12 15.10 -5.37
CA THR A 40 0.21 13.71 -5.02
C THR A 40 1.56 13.65 -4.33
N ILE A 41 1.63 12.94 -3.20
CA ILE A 41 2.87 12.71 -2.46
C ILE A 41 3.14 11.22 -2.43
N MET A 42 4.29 10.81 -2.97
CA MET A 42 4.79 9.45 -2.88
C MET A 42 5.90 9.41 -1.82
N ALA A 43 5.72 8.58 -0.81
CA ALA A 43 6.70 8.39 0.25
C ALA A 43 7.07 6.91 0.36
N THR A 44 8.33 6.65 0.67
CA THR A 44 8.83 5.29 0.95
C THR A 44 9.16 5.15 2.43
N ALA A 45 8.84 4.01 3.00
CA ALA A 45 9.21 3.65 4.36
C ALA A 45 9.88 2.28 4.37
N LEU A 46 10.95 2.16 5.16
CA LEU A 46 11.58 0.87 5.40
C LEU A 46 10.86 0.15 6.54
N VAL A 47 10.60 -1.13 6.35
CA VAL A 47 10.00 -2.03 7.34
C VAL A 47 10.86 -3.28 7.50
N ASP A 48 10.65 -4.01 8.58
CA ASP A 48 11.38 -5.25 8.88
C ASP A 48 12.91 -5.07 8.91
N THR A 49 13.37 -3.91 9.39
CA THR A 49 14.80 -3.57 9.49
C THR A 49 15.45 -4.07 10.79
N GLY A 50 14.64 -4.54 11.74
CA GLY A 50 15.07 -4.82 13.10
C GLY A 50 15.20 -3.57 13.98
N SER A 51 14.97 -2.38 13.45
CA SER A 51 14.95 -1.11 14.18
C SER A 51 13.55 -0.80 14.70
N ARG A 52 13.42 -0.71 16.01
CA ARG A 52 12.16 -0.32 16.66
C ARG A 52 11.72 1.11 16.32
N MET A 53 12.66 1.99 16.01
CA MET A 53 12.34 3.34 15.54
C MET A 53 11.67 3.30 14.17
N ASP A 54 12.16 2.48 13.25
CA ASP A 54 11.57 2.34 11.90
C ASP A 54 10.15 1.79 11.98
N ASP A 55 9.89 0.83 12.86
CA ASP A 55 8.55 0.29 13.10
C ASP A 55 7.59 1.39 13.61
N VAL A 56 8.04 2.19 14.56
CA VAL A 56 7.25 3.32 15.10
C VAL A 56 6.97 4.35 14.02
N ILE A 57 7.96 4.73 13.22
CA ILE A 57 7.79 5.68 12.11
C ILE A 57 6.76 5.14 11.11
N PHE A 58 6.87 3.88 10.73
CA PHE A 58 5.92 3.24 9.81
C PHE A 58 4.49 3.28 10.36
N GLU A 59 4.27 2.84 11.61
CA GLU A 59 2.95 2.83 12.23
C GLU A 59 2.35 4.25 12.37
N GLU A 60 3.18 5.24 12.67
CA GLU A 60 2.75 6.64 12.78
C GLU A 60 2.29 7.24 11.42
N PHE A 61 2.81 6.77 10.30
CA PHE A 61 2.40 7.21 8.96
C PHE A 61 1.32 6.35 8.31
N LYS A 62 1.15 5.11 8.76
CA LYS A 62 0.22 4.12 8.21
C LYS A 62 -1.23 4.62 8.07
N GLY A 63 -1.70 5.45 8.98
CA GLY A 63 -3.04 6.01 8.93
C GLY A 63 -3.20 7.28 8.08
N THR A 64 -2.12 7.84 7.56
CA THR A 64 -2.12 9.14 6.86
C THR A 64 -2.23 9.01 5.35
N GLY A 65 -1.70 7.93 4.77
CA GLY A 65 -1.74 7.69 3.32
C GLY A 65 -3.09 7.19 2.81
N ASN A 66 -3.37 7.43 1.54
CA ASN A 66 -4.57 6.95 0.85
C ASN A 66 -4.36 5.59 0.20
N MET A 67 -3.14 5.24 -0.14
CA MET A 67 -2.75 3.98 -0.77
C MET A 67 -1.45 3.48 -0.13
N GLU A 68 -1.35 2.16 0.00
CA GLU A 68 -0.15 1.49 0.48
C GLU A 68 0.23 0.38 -0.50
N ILE A 69 1.51 0.34 -0.88
CA ILE A 69 2.09 -0.77 -1.64
C ILE A 69 3.13 -1.42 -0.74
N HIS A 70 2.88 -2.64 -0.35
CA HIS A 70 3.78 -3.46 0.45
C HIS A 70 4.60 -4.37 -0.44
N LEU A 71 5.93 -4.34 -0.27
CA LEU A 71 6.83 -5.28 -0.92
C LEU A 71 7.14 -6.41 0.06
N ASP A 72 7.29 -7.63 -0.44
CA ASP A 72 7.64 -8.80 0.37
C ASP A 72 8.94 -9.43 -0.13
N ARG A 73 9.90 -9.60 0.78
CA ARG A 73 11.20 -10.21 0.49
C ARG A 73 11.09 -11.65 0.00
N LYS A 74 10.08 -12.41 0.46
CA LYS A 74 9.83 -13.78 0.00
C LYS A 74 9.61 -13.88 -1.50
N LEU A 75 8.97 -12.86 -2.08
CA LEU A 75 8.78 -12.77 -3.53
C LEU A 75 10.11 -12.56 -4.26
N VAL A 76 10.97 -11.69 -3.71
CA VAL A 76 12.34 -11.46 -4.25
C VAL A 76 13.15 -12.75 -4.21
N ASP A 77 13.12 -13.48 -3.09
CA ASP A 77 13.85 -14.74 -2.92
C ASP A 77 13.40 -15.80 -3.94
N LYS A 78 12.12 -15.78 -4.30
CA LYS A 78 11.54 -16.64 -5.34
C LYS A 78 11.66 -16.10 -6.76
N ARG A 79 12.29 -14.94 -6.94
CA ARG A 79 12.43 -14.27 -8.25
C ARG A 79 11.07 -13.92 -8.90
N VAL A 80 10.05 -13.68 -8.09
CA VAL A 80 8.72 -13.22 -8.53
C VAL A 80 8.68 -11.71 -8.49
N PHE A 81 8.49 -11.08 -9.64
CA PHE A 81 8.45 -9.62 -9.77
C PHE A 81 7.22 -9.16 -10.56
N PRO A 82 6.63 -8.00 -10.17
CA PRO A 82 7.00 -7.13 -9.05
C PRO A 82 6.79 -7.83 -7.71
N ALA A 83 7.67 -7.56 -6.72
CA ALA A 83 7.64 -8.22 -5.42
C ALA A 83 6.58 -7.59 -4.49
N ILE A 84 5.36 -7.46 -4.96
CA ILE A 84 4.23 -6.81 -4.27
C ILE A 84 3.42 -7.86 -3.50
N ASP A 85 3.24 -7.65 -2.20
CA ASP A 85 2.25 -8.38 -1.42
C ASP A 85 0.86 -7.80 -1.72
N ILE A 86 0.13 -8.49 -2.58
CA ILE A 86 -1.21 -8.06 -3.04
C ILE A 86 -2.22 -7.99 -1.90
N GLN A 87 -2.09 -8.83 -0.90
CA GLN A 87 -3.07 -8.90 0.20
C GLN A 87 -2.88 -7.76 1.20
N LYS A 88 -1.63 -7.33 1.41
CA LYS A 88 -1.31 -6.19 2.29
C LYS A 88 -1.43 -4.85 1.58
N SER A 89 -1.34 -4.83 0.25
CA SER A 89 -1.44 -3.62 -0.55
C SER A 89 -2.89 -3.24 -0.81
N GLY A 90 -3.17 -1.96 -0.91
CA GLY A 90 -4.52 -1.50 -1.19
C GLY A 90 -4.65 0.01 -1.18
N THR A 91 -5.83 0.48 -1.57
CA THR A 91 -6.20 1.89 -1.54
C THR A 91 -7.47 2.07 -0.71
N ARG A 92 -7.61 3.26 -0.12
CA ARG A 92 -8.84 3.65 0.58
C ARG A 92 -9.86 4.10 -0.43
N LYS A 93 -11.15 3.92 -0.09
CA LYS A 93 -12.29 4.41 -0.88
C LYS A 93 -12.19 4.02 -2.35
N GLU A 94 -11.86 2.76 -2.62
CA GLU A 94 -11.76 2.24 -3.98
C GLU A 94 -13.05 2.39 -4.78
N GLU A 95 -14.19 2.48 -4.09
CA GLU A 95 -15.51 2.76 -4.67
C GLU A 95 -15.61 4.13 -5.35
N LEU A 96 -14.68 5.05 -5.07
CA LEU A 96 -14.58 6.34 -5.75
C LEU A 96 -13.68 6.29 -7.00
N LEU A 97 -12.92 5.21 -7.18
CA LEU A 97 -11.94 5.04 -8.24
C LEU A 97 -12.38 4.04 -9.32
N LEU A 98 -13.25 3.11 -8.95
CA LEU A 98 -13.74 2.04 -9.82
C LEU A 98 -15.25 2.19 -10.00
N ASP A 99 -15.73 1.86 -11.21
CA ASP A 99 -17.15 1.68 -11.40
C ASP A 99 -17.66 0.44 -10.64
N LYS A 100 -18.97 0.31 -10.54
CA LYS A 100 -19.62 -0.74 -9.74
C LYS A 100 -19.26 -2.16 -10.24
N ASP A 101 -19.14 -2.33 -11.55
CA ASP A 101 -18.87 -3.65 -12.14
C ASP A 101 -17.42 -4.05 -11.89
N ASP A 102 -16.49 -3.15 -12.11
CA ASP A 102 -15.06 -3.40 -11.83
C ASP A 102 -14.79 -3.57 -10.34
N LEU A 103 -15.49 -2.82 -9.48
CA LEU A 103 -15.41 -3.00 -8.03
C LEU A 103 -15.85 -4.41 -7.61
N ASN A 104 -16.97 -4.91 -8.15
CA ASN A 104 -17.45 -6.26 -7.89
C ASN A 104 -16.44 -7.32 -8.39
N ARG A 105 -15.86 -7.12 -9.56
CA ARG A 105 -14.83 -8.02 -10.12
C ARG A 105 -13.57 -8.06 -9.25
N VAL A 106 -13.13 -6.92 -8.76
CA VAL A 106 -12.00 -6.83 -7.82
C VAL A 106 -12.32 -7.56 -6.51
N TRP A 107 -13.53 -7.47 -6.00
CA TRP A 107 -13.93 -8.23 -4.82
C TRP A 107 -13.94 -9.75 -5.04
N VAL A 108 -14.38 -10.20 -6.22
CA VAL A 108 -14.28 -11.62 -6.60
C VAL A 108 -12.81 -12.05 -6.66
N LEU A 109 -11.96 -11.26 -7.31
CA LEU A 109 -10.52 -11.50 -7.37
C LEU A 109 -9.90 -11.62 -5.98
N ARG A 110 -10.22 -10.73 -5.06
CA ARG A 110 -9.73 -10.80 -3.67
C ARG A 110 -10.16 -12.08 -2.97
N LYS A 111 -11.37 -12.54 -3.17
CA LYS A 111 -11.84 -13.82 -2.60
C LYS A 111 -11.04 -15.01 -3.14
N ILE A 112 -10.68 -14.98 -4.42
CA ILE A 112 -9.84 -16.02 -5.03
C ILE A 112 -8.42 -15.98 -4.45
N LEU A 113 -7.86 -14.79 -4.24
CA LEU A 113 -6.49 -14.62 -3.73
C LEU A 113 -6.37 -14.81 -2.22
N ALA A 114 -7.43 -14.58 -1.46
CA ALA A 114 -7.40 -14.58 0.01
C ALA A 114 -6.85 -15.85 0.67
N PRO A 115 -7.16 -17.07 0.19
CA PRO A 115 -6.62 -18.31 0.78
C PRO A 115 -5.16 -18.60 0.39
N LEU A 116 -4.59 -17.87 -0.57
CA LEU A 116 -3.24 -18.10 -1.09
C LEU A 116 -2.19 -17.37 -0.26
N GLY A 117 -0.96 -17.89 -0.25
CA GLY A 117 0.20 -17.16 0.26
C GLY A 117 0.61 -16.01 -0.71
N ALA A 118 1.42 -15.06 -0.23
CA ALA A 118 1.82 -13.90 -1.02
C ALA A 118 2.50 -14.29 -2.35
N VAL A 119 3.33 -15.32 -2.36
CA VAL A 119 4.01 -15.83 -3.56
C VAL A 119 3.00 -16.42 -4.54
N GLU A 120 2.17 -17.35 -4.07
CA GLU A 120 1.16 -18.03 -4.89
C GLU A 120 0.14 -17.06 -5.47
N ALA A 121 -0.30 -16.08 -4.67
CA ALA A 121 -1.22 -15.04 -5.12
C ALA A 121 -0.62 -14.20 -6.26
N MET A 122 0.65 -13.83 -6.14
CA MET A 122 1.33 -13.03 -7.16
C MET A 122 1.62 -13.84 -8.42
N GLU A 123 2.05 -15.10 -8.29
CA GLU A 123 2.26 -15.99 -9.43
C GLU A 123 0.96 -16.23 -10.21
N LEU A 124 -0.15 -16.50 -9.50
CA LEU A 124 -1.46 -16.64 -10.13
C LEU A 124 -1.88 -15.36 -10.87
N LEU A 125 -1.70 -14.21 -10.23
CA LEU A 125 -2.03 -12.92 -10.83
C LEU A 125 -1.24 -12.67 -12.11
N LEU A 126 0.09 -12.87 -12.08
CA LEU A 126 0.97 -12.70 -13.23
C LEU A 126 0.63 -13.65 -14.37
N ASP A 127 0.35 -14.94 -14.07
CA ASP A 127 -0.07 -15.92 -15.10
C ASP A 127 -1.36 -15.49 -15.79
N LYS A 128 -2.35 -15.05 -15.01
CA LYS A 128 -3.65 -14.67 -15.58
C LYS A 128 -3.60 -13.32 -16.31
N MET A 129 -2.91 -12.33 -15.76
CA MET A 129 -2.72 -11.03 -16.41
C MET A 129 -1.92 -11.16 -17.71
N GLY A 130 -0.89 -12.01 -17.74
CA GLY A 130 -0.09 -12.25 -18.94
C GLY A 130 -0.87 -12.85 -20.12
N LYS A 131 -2.05 -13.42 -19.87
CA LYS A 131 -2.94 -14.00 -20.89
C LYS A 131 -3.98 -13.02 -21.42
N THR A 132 -4.01 -11.80 -20.91
CA THR A 132 -4.98 -10.76 -21.26
C THR A 132 -4.28 -9.51 -21.78
N LYS A 133 -4.99 -8.70 -22.57
CA LYS A 133 -4.42 -7.49 -23.20
C LYS A 133 -4.63 -6.23 -22.36
N SER A 134 -5.60 -6.25 -21.44
CA SER A 134 -5.96 -5.13 -20.61
C SER A 134 -6.45 -5.56 -19.22
N ASN A 135 -6.46 -4.64 -18.27
CA ASN A 135 -7.05 -4.89 -16.95
C ASN A 135 -8.54 -5.20 -17.03
N ALA A 136 -9.28 -4.58 -17.94
CA ALA A 136 -10.70 -4.85 -18.15
C ALA A 136 -10.93 -6.29 -18.61
N ASP A 137 -10.15 -6.78 -19.60
CA ASP A 137 -10.21 -8.18 -20.07
C ASP A 137 -9.85 -9.15 -18.96
N PHE A 138 -8.83 -8.82 -18.16
CA PHE A 138 -8.41 -9.63 -17.02
C PHE A 138 -9.53 -9.74 -15.98
N LEU A 139 -10.11 -8.62 -15.56
CA LEU A 139 -11.19 -8.60 -14.55
C LEU A 139 -12.43 -9.34 -15.05
N ALA A 140 -12.77 -9.19 -16.33
CA ALA A 140 -13.88 -9.93 -16.96
C ALA A 140 -13.61 -11.44 -17.01
N ALA A 141 -12.37 -11.86 -17.25
CA ALA A 141 -11.98 -13.27 -17.23
C ALA A 141 -12.05 -13.87 -15.82
N MET A 142 -11.65 -13.11 -14.80
CA MET A 142 -11.69 -13.57 -13.39
C MET A 142 -13.12 -13.80 -12.89
N GLN A 143 -14.09 -13.02 -13.36
CA GLN A 143 -15.50 -13.19 -12.98
C GLN A 143 -16.07 -14.56 -13.40
N LYS A 144 -15.51 -15.18 -14.44
CA LYS A 144 -15.94 -16.51 -14.94
C LYS A 144 -15.35 -17.67 -14.13
N LEU A 145 -14.42 -17.39 -13.23
CA LEU A 145 -13.73 -18.40 -12.41
C LEU A 145 -14.28 -18.49 -10.98
N GLY A 146 -15.11 -17.55 -10.57
CA GLY A 146 -15.80 -17.53 -9.27
C GLY A 146 -17.29 -17.73 -9.44
#